data_9eade537bd0a450f9e8a91084c9d00d5
#
_entry.id   9eade537bd0a450f9e8a91084c9d00d5
#
_cell.length_a   1.000
_cell.length_b   1.000
_cell.length_c   1.000
_cell.angle_alpha   90.00
_cell.angle_beta   90.00
_cell.angle_gamma   90.00
#
_symmetry.space_group_name_H-M   'P 1'
#
loop_
_entity.id
_entity.type
_entity.pdbx_description
1 polymer ?
#
loop_
_entity_poly.entity_id
_entity_poly.type
_entity_poly.pdbx_seq_one_letter_code
_entity_poly.pdbx_strand_id
1 'polypeptide(L)'
;LRALEQNLVLCPRRRGPWSLEDVHRSLLGDAIAEDPRRWPSGLPVICGGNQPELGLANGDLGITVGAGDQSRLLFRVATDGGDVGVKRLHPARIRRLEPAVALTIHRAQGSEADAVSVLWPQPLDSPDSCDHDRRLLYTAITRARVSLDLMIVP
;
A
#
# COMPACT_ATOMS: atom_id res chain seq x y z
N LEU A 1 1.10 -6.76 10.84
CA LEU A 1 -0.04 -6.33 10.03
C LEU A 1 -0.88 -5.24 10.71
N ARG A 2 -1.18 -5.32 12.02
CA ARG A 2 -1.93 -4.25 12.72
C ARG A 2 -1.29 -2.86 12.56
N ALA A 3 0.03 -2.74 12.64
CA ALA A 3 0.71 -1.46 12.46
C ALA A 3 0.52 -0.87 11.05
N LEU A 4 0.35 -1.71 10.02
CA LEU A 4 0.06 -1.28 8.65
C LEU A 4 -1.39 -0.80 8.49
N GLU A 5 -2.30 -1.39 9.24
CA GLU A 5 -3.71 -0.97 9.27
C GLU A 5 -3.91 0.32 10.09
N GLN A 6 -2.96 0.63 10.97
CA GLN A 6 -2.97 1.83 11.78
C GLN A 6 -2.28 3.03 11.13
N ASN A 7 -1.42 2.80 10.14
CA ASN A 7 -0.63 3.85 9.49
C ASN A 7 -0.71 3.70 7.98
N LEU A 8 -1.15 4.73 7.28
CA LEU A 8 -1.20 4.78 5.83
C LEU A 8 -0.36 5.93 5.29
N VAL A 9 0.46 5.64 4.29
CA VAL A 9 1.11 6.66 3.46
C VAL A 9 0.40 6.68 2.11
N LEU A 10 -0.15 7.83 1.73
CA LEU A 10 -0.99 7.97 0.55
C LEU A 10 -0.36 8.90 -0.47
N CYS A 11 -0.35 8.46 -1.72
CA CYS A 11 0.08 9.22 -2.89
C CYS A 11 -1.09 9.42 -3.85
N PRO A 12 -1.30 10.61 -4.43
CA PRO A 12 -2.37 10.85 -5.40
C PRO A 12 -2.12 10.14 -6.72
N ARG A 13 -0.84 9.96 -7.09
CA ARG A 13 -0.42 9.45 -8.40
C ARG A 13 0.45 8.20 -8.26
N ARG A 14 0.40 7.35 -9.29
CA ARG A 14 1.27 6.17 -9.36
C ARG A 14 2.68 6.53 -9.83
N ARG A 15 2.81 7.48 -10.78
CA ARG A 15 4.06 7.90 -11.44
C ARG A 15 4.25 9.39 -11.37
N GLY A 16 5.52 9.82 -11.51
CA GLY A 16 5.93 11.21 -11.46
C GLY A 16 6.47 11.61 -10.09
N PRO A 17 6.78 12.90 -9.88
CA PRO A 17 7.29 13.37 -8.59
C PRO A 17 6.31 13.10 -7.45
N TRP A 18 6.84 12.68 -6.29
CA TRP A 18 6.07 12.37 -5.09
C TRP A 18 4.99 11.29 -5.31
N SER A 19 5.22 10.44 -6.27
CA SER A 19 4.33 9.34 -6.61
C SER A 19 4.60 8.11 -5.75
N LEU A 20 3.72 7.13 -5.88
CA LEU A 20 3.89 5.81 -5.29
C LEU A 20 5.24 5.17 -5.68
N GLU A 21 5.60 5.26 -6.98
CA GLU A 21 6.85 4.68 -7.49
C GLU A 21 8.08 5.40 -6.92
N ASP A 22 8.02 6.72 -6.73
CA ASP A 22 9.12 7.49 -6.11
C ASP A 22 9.31 7.12 -4.65
N VAL A 23 8.23 7.03 -3.88
CA VAL A 23 8.28 6.61 -2.47
C VAL A 23 8.87 5.21 -2.35
N HIS A 24 8.37 4.28 -3.14
CA HIS A 24 8.89 2.91 -3.13
C HIS A 24 10.38 2.88 -3.51
N ARG A 25 10.79 3.61 -4.55
CA ARG A 25 12.20 3.69 -4.97
C ARG A 25 13.09 4.30 -3.90
N SER A 26 12.62 5.37 -3.25
CA SER A 26 13.38 6.04 -2.18
C SER A 26 13.59 5.16 -0.96
N LEU A 27 12.59 4.34 -0.62
CA LEU A 27 12.65 3.50 0.59
C LEU A 27 13.27 2.12 0.34
N LEU A 28 13.10 1.57 -0.85
CA LEU A 28 13.48 0.19 -1.16
C LEU A 28 14.63 0.09 -2.16
N GLY A 29 15.00 1.23 -2.79
CA GLY A 29 16.04 1.25 -3.82
C GLY A 29 15.76 0.29 -4.97
N ASP A 30 16.80 -0.38 -5.46
CA ASP A 30 16.70 -1.34 -6.56
C ASP A 30 15.97 -2.63 -6.20
N ALA A 31 15.76 -2.90 -4.90
CA ALA A 31 15.04 -4.09 -4.43
C ALA A 31 13.60 -4.18 -4.98
N ILE A 32 13.00 -3.04 -5.39
CA ILE A 32 11.67 -3.04 -6.03
C ILE A 32 11.68 -3.80 -7.36
N ALA A 33 12.74 -3.64 -8.14
CA ALA A 33 12.87 -4.27 -9.46
C ALA A 33 13.28 -5.75 -9.36
N GLU A 34 13.66 -6.20 -8.15
CA GLU A 34 14.07 -7.56 -7.90
C GLU A 34 12.88 -8.52 -7.77
N ASP A 35 13.20 -9.80 -7.89
CA ASP A 35 12.27 -10.89 -7.60
C ASP A 35 11.72 -10.74 -6.16
N PRO A 36 10.40 -10.81 -5.95
CA PRO A 36 9.79 -10.72 -4.62
C PRO A 36 10.36 -11.69 -3.56
N ARG A 37 11.03 -12.75 -3.98
CA ARG A 37 11.77 -13.65 -3.08
C ARG A 37 12.96 -12.99 -2.41
N ARG A 38 13.49 -11.92 -3.01
CA ARG A 38 14.64 -11.15 -2.51
C ARG A 38 14.23 -9.92 -1.71
N TRP A 39 12.95 -9.62 -1.66
CA TRP A 39 12.47 -8.49 -0.87
C TRP A 39 12.79 -8.67 0.61
N PRO A 40 13.09 -7.57 1.31
CA PRO A 40 13.46 -7.64 2.72
C PRO A 40 12.33 -8.23 3.56
N SER A 41 12.70 -8.99 4.59
CA SER A 41 11.74 -9.46 5.59
C SER A 41 11.13 -8.27 6.33
N GLY A 42 9.82 -8.31 6.55
CA GLY A 42 9.08 -7.21 7.17
C GLY A 42 8.49 -6.21 6.16
N LEU A 43 8.78 -6.37 4.86
CA LEU A 43 8.20 -5.49 3.85
C LEU A 43 6.68 -5.70 3.74
N PRO A 44 5.87 -4.64 3.90
CA PRO A 44 4.46 -4.67 3.56
C PRO A 44 4.25 -4.93 2.07
N VAL A 45 3.28 -5.76 1.75
CA VAL A 45 2.92 -6.09 0.36
C VAL A 45 1.41 -6.07 0.17
N ILE A 46 0.99 -5.85 -1.06
CA ILE A 46 -0.42 -5.87 -1.44
C ILE A 46 -0.64 -6.80 -2.64
N CYS A 47 -1.71 -7.57 -2.59
CA CYS A 47 -2.17 -8.35 -3.73
C CYS A 47 -2.84 -7.43 -4.76
N GLY A 48 -2.31 -7.41 -5.98
CA GLY A 48 -2.77 -6.53 -7.06
C GLY A 48 -3.88 -7.11 -7.93
N GLY A 49 -4.53 -8.20 -7.51
CA GLY A 49 -5.63 -8.81 -8.27
C GLY A 49 -6.27 -9.96 -7.52
N ASN A 50 -7.48 -10.30 -7.91
CA ASN A 50 -8.19 -11.45 -7.35
C ASN A 50 -7.52 -12.76 -7.75
N GLN A 51 -7.26 -13.62 -6.79
CA GLN A 51 -6.70 -14.97 -6.95
C GLN A 51 -7.48 -15.94 -6.07
N PRO A 52 -8.72 -16.33 -6.49
CA PRO A 52 -9.61 -17.17 -5.69
C PRO A 52 -8.97 -18.51 -5.32
N GLU A 53 -8.13 -19.04 -6.20
CA GLU A 53 -7.37 -20.29 -5.98
C GLU A 53 -6.41 -20.22 -4.78
N LEU A 54 -6.02 -18.99 -4.41
CA LEU A 54 -5.20 -18.71 -3.24
C LEU A 54 -6.04 -18.12 -2.09
N GLY A 55 -7.35 -17.89 -2.30
CA GLY A 55 -8.20 -17.18 -1.37
C GLY A 55 -7.72 -15.76 -1.09
N LEU A 56 -7.20 -15.09 -2.12
CA LEU A 56 -6.76 -13.70 -2.06
C LEU A 56 -7.64 -12.81 -2.92
N ALA A 57 -8.01 -11.67 -2.38
CA ALA A 57 -8.68 -10.60 -3.08
C ALA A 57 -7.70 -9.49 -3.50
N ASN A 58 -8.10 -8.70 -4.48
CA ASN A 58 -7.39 -7.47 -4.82
C ASN A 58 -7.43 -6.50 -3.63
N GLY A 59 -6.28 -6.05 -3.19
CA GLY A 59 -6.16 -5.17 -2.03
C GLY A 59 -5.78 -5.88 -0.73
N ASP A 60 -5.75 -7.21 -0.68
CA ASP A 60 -5.31 -7.93 0.52
C ASP A 60 -3.87 -7.55 0.88
N LEU A 61 -3.69 -7.17 2.14
CA LEU A 61 -2.41 -6.79 2.70
C LEU A 61 -1.71 -7.98 3.34
N GLY A 62 -0.42 -8.05 3.09
CA GLY A 62 0.46 -9.04 3.65
C GLY A 62 1.81 -8.47 4.08
N ILE A 63 2.68 -9.34 4.54
CA ILE A 63 4.04 -9.01 4.93
C ILE A 63 4.99 -10.11 4.48
N THR A 64 6.19 -9.72 4.03
CA THR A 64 7.26 -10.67 3.73
C THR A 64 7.88 -11.21 5.02
N VAL A 65 8.24 -12.46 5.06
CA VAL A 65 9.00 -13.10 6.16
C VAL A 65 10.04 -14.04 5.59
N GLY A 66 11.22 -14.07 6.21
CA GLY A 66 12.36 -14.84 5.72
C GLY A 66 13.04 -14.17 4.51
N ALA A 67 13.95 -14.90 3.85
CA ALA A 67 14.71 -14.41 2.71
C ALA A 67 15.01 -15.55 1.73
N GLY A 68 15.28 -15.21 0.46
CA GLY A 68 15.61 -16.17 -0.60
C GLY A 68 14.57 -17.27 -0.73
N ASP A 69 14.99 -18.50 -0.80
CA ASP A 69 14.09 -19.67 -0.93
C ASP A 69 13.21 -19.91 0.30
N GLN A 70 13.59 -19.34 1.45
CA GLN A 70 12.80 -19.37 2.67
C GLN A 70 11.79 -18.22 2.75
N SER A 71 11.79 -17.31 1.78
CA SER A 71 10.84 -16.19 1.72
C SER A 71 9.41 -16.71 1.69
N ARG A 72 8.56 -16.14 2.51
CA ARG A 72 7.12 -16.39 2.55
C ARG A 72 6.40 -15.07 2.69
N LEU A 73 5.13 -15.10 2.30
CA LEU A 73 4.19 -14.00 2.49
C LEU A 73 3.13 -14.44 3.48
N LEU A 74 2.86 -13.61 4.45
CA LEU A 74 1.77 -13.80 5.39
C LEU A 74 0.67 -12.80 5.04
N PHE A 75 -0.47 -13.30 4.59
CA PHE A 75 -1.68 -12.52 4.35
C PHE A 75 -2.70 -12.75 5.44
N ARG A 76 -3.37 -11.69 5.82
CA ARG A 76 -4.56 -11.74 6.65
C ARG A 76 -5.76 -11.96 5.73
N VAL A 77 -6.50 -13.01 5.97
CA VAL A 77 -7.65 -13.40 5.14
C VAL A 77 -8.87 -13.67 6.03
N ALA A 78 -10.05 -13.34 5.54
CA ALA A 78 -11.28 -13.78 6.18
C ALA A 78 -11.43 -15.30 5.99
N THR A 79 -11.84 -15.99 7.03
CA THR A 79 -12.20 -17.41 6.98
C THR A 79 -13.70 -17.57 6.82
N ASP A 80 -14.15 -18.73 6.35
CA ASP A 80 -15.58 -19.03 6.13
C ASP A 80 -16.43 -18.90 7.40
N GLY A 81 -15.82 -18.90 8.58
CA GLY A 81 -16.49 -18.68 9.88
C GLY A 81 -16.53 -17.22 10.33
N GLY A 82 -16.06 -16.25 9.52
CA GLY A 82 -15.98 -14.84 9.89
C GLY A 82 -14.77 -14.49 10.75
N ASP A 83 -13.96 -15.46 11.14
CA ASP A 83 -12.71 -15.24 11.85
C ASP A 83 -11.61 -14.77 10.90
N VAL A 84 -10.58 -14.18 11.48
CA VAL A 84 -9.40 -13.73 10.73
C VAL A 84 -8.31 -14.78 10.81
N GLY A 85 -8.02 -15.39 9.65
CA GLY A 85 -6.93 -16.33 9.49
C GLY A 85 -5.65 -15.67 8.95
N VAL A 86 -4.52 -16.38 9.07
CA VAL A 86 -3.27 -16.02 8.44
C VAL A 86 -2.92 -17.07 7.40
N LYS A 87 -2.76 -16.63 6.16
CA LYS A 87 -2.37 -17.50 5.05
C LYS A 87 -0.88 -17.29 4.75
N ARG A 88 -0.14 -18.41 4.74
CA ARG A 88 1.28 -18.43 4.41
C ARG A 88 1.48 -18.90 2.97
N LEU A 89 2.03 -18.06 2.11
CA LEU A 89 2.19 -18.33 0.69
C LEU A 89 3.65 -18.13 0.26
N HIS A 90 4.06 -18.83 -0.78
CA HIS A 90 5.34 -18.57 -1.44
C HIS A 90 5.17 -17.40 -2.43
N PRO A 91 6.10 -16.41 -2.51
CA PRO A 91 5.96 -15.24 -3.39
C PRO A 91 5.68 -15.60 -4.85
N ALA A 92 6.33 -16.63 -5.38
CA ALA A 92 6.16 -17.08 -6.77
C ALA A 92 4.74 -17.56 -7.13
N ARG A 93 3.88 -17.78 -6.15
CA ARG A 93 2.48 -18.18 -6.39
C ARG A 93 1.57 -16.99 -6.66
N ILE A 94 1.99 -15.79 -6.34
CA ILE A 94 1.16 -14.58 -6.45
C ILE A 94 1.50 -13.87 -7.75
N ARG A 95 0.53 -13.73 -8.64
CA ARG A 95 0.71 -13.17 -9.98
C ARG A 95 0.96 -11.66 -9.99
N ARG A 96 0.38 -10.93 -9.06
CA ARG A 96 0.50 -9.47 -8.93
C ARG A 96 0.75 -9.13 -7.47
N LEU A 97 2.01 -8.98 -7.14
CA LEU A 97 2.46 -8.58 -5.82
C LEU A 97 3.17 -7.24 -5.95
N GLU A 98 2.80 -6.29 -5.12
CA GLU A 98 3.41 -4.95 -5.09
C GLU A 98 3.82 -4.61 -3.66
N PRO A 99 4.90 -3.83 -3.45
CA PRO A 99 5.18 -3.24 -2.15
C PRO A 99 4.02 -2.35 -1.69
N ALA A 100 3.78 -2.31 -0.38
CA ALA A 100 2.69 -1.56 0.23
C ALA A 100 3.15 -0.64 1.37
N VAL A 101 4.38 -0.11 1.29
CA VAL A 101 4.88 0.94 2.22
C VAL A 101 4.17 2.27 2.01
N ALA A 102 3.66 2.50 0.81
CA ALA A 102 2.71 3.54 0.48
C ALA A 102 1.65 2.98 -0.47
N LEU A 103 0.50 3.63 -0.56
CA LEU A 103 -0.60 3.26 -1.45
C LEU A 103 -1.07 4.47 -2.25
N THR A 104 -1.68 4.22 -3.41
CA THR A 104 -2.44 5.30 -4.05
C THR A 104 -3.74 5.55 -3.29
N ILE A 105 -4.21 6.80 -3.29
CA ILE A 105 -5.47 7.18 -2.65
C ILE A 105 -6.63 6.31 -3.14
N HIS A 106 -6.65 5.98 -4.44
CA HIS A 106 -7.67 5.09 -5.00
C HIS A 106 -7.65 3.67 -4.39
N ARG A 107 -6.46 3.13 -4.13
CA ARG A 107 -6.34 1.80 -3.49
C ARG A 107 -6.72 1.80 -2.02
N ALA A 108 -6.60 2.93 -1.37
CA ALA A 108 -6.99 3.11 0.02
C ALA A 108 -8.49 3.43 0.20
N GLN A 109 -9.27 3.50 -0.88
CA GLN A 109 -10.72 3.69 -0.78
C GLN A 109 -11.37 2.54 -0.01
N GLY A 110 -12.18 2.90 0.99
CA GLY A 110 -12.81 1.92 1.89
C GLY A 110 -11.94 1.51 3.08
N SER A 111 -10.66 1.91 3.13
CA SER A 111 -9.80 1.70 4.28
C SER A 111 -9.70 2.98 5.12
N GLU A 112 -9.50 2.83 6.41
CA GLU A 112 -9.23 3.92 7.36
C GLU A 112 -8.05 3.51 8.25
N ALA A 113 -7.31 4.50 8.76
CA ALA A 113 -6.19 4.27 9.67
C ALA A 113 -6.17 5.32 10.78
N ASP A 114 -5.50 5.00 11.87
CA ASP A 114 -5.34 5.95 12.97
C ASP A 114 -4.48 7.13 12.54
N ALA A 115 -3.40 6.89 11.82
CA ALA A 115 -2.53 7.91 11.27
C ALA A 115 -2.46 7.82 9.74
N VAL A 116 -2.59 8.94 9.05
CA VAL A 116 -2.47 9.03 7.60
C VAL A 116 -1.49 10.13 7.23
N SER A 117 -0.50 9.78 6.42
CA SER A 117 0.42 10.74 5.80
C SER A 117 0.10 10.85 4.31
N VAL A 118 -0.22 12.04 3.84
CA VAL A 118 -0.54 12.31 2.43
C VAL A 118 0.62 13.07 1.80
N LEU A 119 1.19 12.53 0.72
CA LEU A 119 2.22 13.19 -0.07
C LEU A 119 1.55 13.88 -1.25
N TRP A 120 1.46 15.22 -1.21
CA TRP A 120 0.76 16.01 -2.22
C TRP A 120 1.75 16.78 -3.11
N PRO A 121 1.78 16.51 -4.43
CA PRO A 121 2.86 16.96 -5.33
C PRO A 121 2.70 18.37 -5.87
N GLN A 122 1.80 19.18 -5.35
CA GLN A 122 1.55 20.52 -5.82
C GLN A 122 0.97 21.40 -4.70
N PRO A 123 1.12 22.75 -4.75
CA PRO A 123 0.44 23.65 -3.83
C PRO A 123 -1.08 23.46 -3.87
N LEU A 124 -1.76 23.64 -2.74
CA LEU A 124 -3.22 23.45 -2.63
C LEU A 124 -4.02 24.49 -3.40
N ASP A 125 -3.45 25.68 -3.58
CA ASP A 125 -3.99 26.83 -4.31
C ASP A 125 -3.47 26.93 -5.75
N SER A 126 -2.85 25.88 -6.25
CA SER A 126 -2.34 25.85 -7.63
C SER A 126 -3.48 26.13 -8.62
N PRO A 127 -3.24 27.03 -9.61
CA PRO A 127 -4.22 27.27 -10.69
C PRO A 127 -4.53 26.01 -11.50
N ASP A 128 -3.61 25.05 -11.52
CA ASP A 128 -3.77 23.76 -12.21
C ASP A 128 -4.57 22.74 -11.39
N SER A 129 -4.93 23.07 -10.14
CA SER A 129 -5.74 22.20 -9.29
C SER A 129 -7.17 22.11 -9.81
N CYS A 130 -7.55 20.92 -10.26
CA CYS A 130 -8.88 20.66 -10.79
C CYS A 130 -9.82 20.09 -9.70
N ASP A 131 -11.12 20.05 -10.01
CA ASP A 131 -12.12 19.45 -9.10
C ASP A 131 -11.82 17.98 -8.78
N HIS A 132 -11.19 17.27 -9.68
CA HIS A 132 -10.74 15.90 -9.43
C HIS A 132 -9.70 15.85 -8.31
N ASP A 133 -8.69 16.73 -8.33
CA ASP A 133 -7.65 16.80 -7.31
C ASP A 133 -8.22 17.12 -5.94
N ARG A 134 -9.18 18.05 -5.88
CA ARG A 134 -9.87 18.40 -4.62
C ARG A 134 -10.64 17.22 -4.03
N ARG A 135 -11.37 16.48 -4.87
CA ARG A 135 -12.09 15.25 -4.44
C ARG A 135 -11.14 14.17 -4.00
N LEU A 136 -10.01 14.03 -4.70
CA LEU A 136 -8.98 13.06 -4.36
C LEU A 136 -8.33 13.39 -3.01
N LEU A 137 -7.97 14.67 -2.79
CA LEU A 137 -7.45 15.14 -1.52
C LEU A 137 -8.46 14.92 -0.39
N TYR A 138 -9.73 15.28 -0.60
CA TYR A 138 -10.79 15.03 0.38
C TYR A 138 -10.88 13.54 0.73
N THR A 139 -10.82 12.67 -0.28
CA THR A 139 -10.81 11.21 -0.05
C THR A 139 -9.62 10.78 0.81
N ALA A 140 -8.45 11.35 0.59
CA ALA A 140 -7.25 11.02 1.35
C ALA A 140 -7.35 11.44 2.82
N ILE A 141 -7.74 12.70 3.07
CA ILE A 141 -7.82 13.24 4.44
C ILE A 141 -8.89 12.55 5.28
N THR A 142 -9.98 12.11 4.64
CA THR A 142 -11.05 11.37 5.34
C THR A 142 -10.68 9.93 5.69
N ARG A 143 -9.49 9.46 5.37
CA ARG A 143 -8.97 8.15 5.81
C ARG A 143 -8.40 8.18 7.22
N ALA A 144 -8.04 9.37 7.73
CA ALA A 144 -7.46 9.52 9.05
C ALA A 144 -8.53 9.52 10.15
N ARG A 145 -8.32 8.67 11.17
CA ARG A 145 -9.18 8.63 12.37
C ARG A 145 -8.66 9.51 13.49
N VAL A 146 -7.34 9.60 13.65
CA VAL A 146 -6.72 10.26 14.79
C VAL A 146 -5.78 11.37 14.34
N SER A 147 -4.86 11.11 13.43
CA SER A 147 -3.86 12.07 12.98
C SER A 147 -3.71 12.09 11.47
N LEU A 148 -3.47 13.28 10.94
CA LEU A 148 -3.23 13.53 9.52
C LEU A 148 -1.98 14.39 9.35
N ASP A 149 -1.04 13.90 8.57
CA ASP A 149 0.11 14.65 8.10
C ASP A 149 -0.04 14.92 6.60
N LEU A 150 -0.12 16.19 6.21
CA LEU A 150 -0.18 16.59 4.82
C LEU A 150 1.15 17.24 4.41
N MET A 151 1.92 16.50 3.60
CA MET A 151 3.20 16.97 3.04
C MET A 151 2.93 17.53 1.65
N ILE A 152 3.13 18.82 1.49
CA ILE A 152 2.91 19.54 0.23
C ILE A 152 4.25 19.96 -0.32
N VAL A 153 4.46 19.75 -1.63
CA VAL A 153 5.63 20.29 -2.32
C VAL A 153 5.49 21.82 -2.35
N PRO A 154 6.53 22.57 -1.91
CA PRO A 154 6.54 24.03 -1.97
C PRO A 154 6.56 24.54 -3.40
#